data_bbaa3cffe46f8fe7a55445cd9f9d53cb
#
_entry.id   bbaa3cffe46f8fe7a55445cd9f9d53cb
#
_cell.length_a   1.000
_cell.length_b   1.000
_cell.length_c   1.000
_cell.angle_alpha   90.00
_cell.angle_beta   90.00
_cell.angle_gamma   90.00
#
_symmetry.space_group_name_H-M   'P 1'
#
loop_
_entity.id
_entity.type
_entity.pdbx_description
1 polymer ?
#
loop_
_entity_poly.entity_id
_entity_poly.type
_entity_poly.pdbx_seq_one_letter_code
_entity_poly.pdbx_strand_id
1 'polypeptide(L)'
;MCLTNGKDRSKCLIVLLLPVFLMCGCIKHEVLSPVPSITGIRFVDSGQNATMYVEFTDGDGNFGLEQSDSLGIFSECINAYNLYAEYYELQNGNWVHIKIDPCDDPVPDPDVPYYYKIPWAKPTGQNQIQDGVIEIALTSWKIESDFDTVKFIVRIVDRDIQSSNAFEIGPLVK
;
A
#
# COMPACT_ATOMS: atom_id res chain seq x y z
N MET A 1 46.16 43.27 -9.28
CA MET A 1 45.90 44.42 -10.15
C MET A 1 46.10 43.95 -11.60
N CYS A 2 45.04 43.50 -12.27
CA CYS A 2 45.10 42.88 -13.60
C CYS A 2 44.60 43.93 -14.60
N LEU A 3 45.49 44.46 -15.40
CA LEU A 3 45.17 45.39 -16.50
C LEU A 3 44.72 44.58 -17.72
N THR A 4 43.47 44.58 -18.01
CA THR A 4 42.88 43.83 -19.09
C THR A 4 42.73 44.67 -20.35
N ASN A 5 43.43 44.26 -21.38
CA ASN A 5 43.21 44.73 -22.76
C ASN A 5 41.92 44.10 -23.29
N GLY A 6 41.05 44.86 -23.98
CA GLY A 6 39.66 44.50 -24.29
C GLY A 6 39.39 43.22 -25.06
N LYS A 7 40.39 42.40 -25.37
CA LYS A 7 40.26 41.11 -26.07
C LYS A 7 40.16 39.89 -25.14
N ASP A 8 40.49 40.05 -23.86
CA ASP A 8 40.50 38.91 -22.90
C ASP A 8 39.21 38.77 -22.04
N ARG A 9 38.31 39.77 -22.12
CA ARG A 9 37.05 39.72 -21.35
C ARG A 9 36.10 38.59 -21.80
N SER A 10 36.13 38.24 -23.11
CA SER A 10 35.26 37.16 -23.61
C SER A 10 35.72 35.77 -23.20
N LYS A 11 37.04 35.57 -23.04
CA LYS A 11 37.62 34.30 -22.63
C LYS A 11 37.43 34.03 -21.12
N CYS A 12 37.47 35.07 -20.28
CA CYS A 12 37.18 34.93 -18.85
C CYS A 12 35.70 34.61 -18.59
N LEU A 13 34.79 35.18 -19.38
CA LEU A 13 33.36 34.94 -19.22
C LEU A 13 32.96 33.48 -19.57
N ILE A 14 33.60 32.91 -20.61
CA ILE A 14 33.36 31.54 -21.04
C ILE A 14 33.91 30.52 -20.02
N VAL A 15 35.02 30.79 -19.36
CA VAL A 15 35.60 29.92 -18.34
C VAL A 15 34.77 29.95 -17.04
N LEU A 16 34.10 31.05 -16.72
CA LEU A 16 33.23 31.15 -15.51
C LEU A 16 31.87 30.48 -15.68
N LEU A 17 31.39 30.35 -16.96
CA LEU A 17 30.12 29.68 -17.26
C LEU A 17 30.24 28.14 -17.40
N LEU A 18 31.46 27.64 -17.62
CA LEU A 18 31.69 26.21 -17.79
C LEU A 18 31.40 25.34 -16.55
N PRO A 19 31.71 25.75 -15.31
CA PRO A 19 31.44 24.93 -14.13
C PRO A 19 29.93 24.87 -13.71
N VAL A 20 29.10 25.82 -14.18
CA VAL A 20 27.66 25.84 -13.84
C VAL A 20 26.89 24.74 -14.60
N PHE A 21 27.40 24.30 -15.75
CA PHE A 21 26.74 23.26 -16.55
C PHE A 21 27.04 21.82 -16.09
N LEU A 22 28.02 21.61 -15.20
CA LEU A 22 28.40 20.30 -14.69
C LEU A 22 27.62 19.85 -13.43
N MET A 23 26.73 20.70 -12.91
CA MET A 23 25.89 20.43 -11.75
C MET A 23 24.48 19.90 -12.10
N CYS A 24 24.18 19.58 -13.36
CA CYS A 24 23.02 18.77 -13.70
C CYS A 24 23.29 17.32 -13.29
N GLY A 25 23.35 17.06 -11.99
CA GLY A 25 23.32 15.72 -11.45
C GLY A 25 22.01 15.07 -11.90
N CYS A 26 22.06 14.02 -12.67
CA CYS A 26 20.91 13.15 -12.89
C CYS A 26 20.39 12.73 -11.51
N ILE A 27 19.25 13.26 -11.09
CA ILE A 27 18.47 12.70 -10.01
C ILE A 27 18.08 11.31 -10.50
N LYS A 28 18.68 10.26 -9.93
CA LYS A 28 18.23 8.89 -10.19
C LYS A 28 16.79 8.83 -9.70
N HIS A 29 15.85 8.79 -10.62
CA HIS A 29 14.48 8.43 -10.30
C HIS A 29 14.52 6.94 -9.91
N GLU A 30 14.24 6.65 -8.66
CA GLU A 30 14.02 5.27 -8.23
C GLU A 30 12.74 4.79 -8.91
N VAL A 31 12.87 3.81 -9.78
CA VAL A 31 11.72 3.21 -10.46
C VAL A 31 11.17 2.16 -9.50
N LEU A 32 10.06 2.49 -8.82
CA LEU A 32 9.34 1.51 -8.02
C LEU A 32 8.64 0.49 -8.94
N SER A 33 8.42 -0.71 -8.40
CA SER A 33 7.66 -1.75 -9.09
C SER A 33 6.23 -1.29 -9.37
N PRO A 34 5.67 -1.56 -10.55
CA PRO A 34 4.23 -1.36 -10.79
C PRO A 34 3.34 -2.30 -9.97
N VAL A 35 3.91 -3.39 -9.44
CA VAL A 35 3.19 -4.28 -8.53
C VAL A 35 3.20 -3.65 -7.15
N PRO A 36 2.03 -3.51 -6.49
CA PRO A 36 1.96 -2.94 -5.14
C PRO A 36 2.75 -3.77 -4.13
N SER A 37 3.25 -3.14 -3.09
CA SER A 37 4.02 -3.81 -2.05
C SER A 37 3.65 -3.28 -0.67
N ILE A 38 3.39 -4.19 0.27
CA ILE A 38 3.25 -3.86 1.69
C ILE A 38 4.65 -3.79 2.30
N THR A 39 4.99 -2.63 2.87
CA THR A 39 6.31 -2.35 3.47
C THR A 39 6.29 -2.49 5.00
N GLY A 40 5.12 -2.37 5.63
CA GLY A 40 4.95 -2.54 7.06
C GLY A 40 3.50 -2.62 7.47
N ILE A 41 3.25 -3.22 8.65
CA ILE A 41 1.94 -3.18 9.29
C ILE A 41 2.12 -2.86 10.77
N ARG A 42 1.28 -1.95 11.28
CA ARG A 42 1.13 -1.67 12.71
C ARG A 42 -0.30 -1.98 13.14
N PHE A 43 -0.44 -2.73 14.21
CA PHE A 43 -1.73 -3.10 14.80
C PHE A 43 -1.89 -2.40 16.15
N VAL A 44 -3.05 -1.80 16.39
CA VAL A 44 -3.39 -1.13 17.63
C VAL A 44 -4.67 -1.74 18.18
N ASP A 45 -4.53 -2.55 19.24
CA ASP A 45 -5.66 -3.13 19.96
C ASP A 45 -6.35 -2.04 20.79
N SER A 46 -7.66 -1.95 20.69
CA SER A 46 -8.54 -1.06 21.44
C SER A 46 -9.66 -1.83 22.15
N GLY A 47 -9.39 -3.07 22.56
CA GLY A 47 -10.35 -3.96 23.20
C GLY A 47 -11.09 -4.81 22.18
N GLN A 48 -12.41 -4.65 22.04
CA GLN A 48 -13.17 -5.40 21.03
C GLN A 48 -12.86 -4.99 19.59
N ASN A 49 -12.37 -3.77 19.41
CA ASN A 49 -11.97 -3.23 18.13
C ASN A 49 -10.45 -3.10 18.05
N ALA A 50 -9.93 -3.02 16.86
CA ALA A 50 -8.54 -2.68 16.60
C ALA A 50 -8.43 -1.76 15.38
N THR A 51 -7.29 -1.12 15.24
CA THR A 51 -6.94 -0.38 14.04
C THR A 51 -5.67 -0.99 13.44
N MET A 52 -5.70 -1.29 12.16
CA MET A 52 -4.54 -1.76 11.42
C MET A 52 -4.10 -0.65 10.46
N TYR A 53 -2.81 -0.32 10.49
CA TYR A 53 -2.16 0.65 9.60
C TYR A 53 -1.26 -0.14 8.67
N VAL A 54 -1.57 -0.12 7.38
CA VAL A 54 -0.85 -0.84 6.33
C VAL A 54 -0.03 0.16 5.53
N GLU A 55 1.29 0.11 5.68
CA GLU A 55 2.23 0.90 4.89
C GLU A 55 2.45 0.23 3.54
N PHE A 56 2.34 0.98 2.46
CA PHE A 56 2.45 0.42 1.12
C PHE A 56 3.13 1.38 0.13
N THR A 57 3.61 0.80 -0.95
CA THR A 57 4.06 1.52 -2.14
C THR A 57 3.47 0.88 -3.39
N ASP A 58 3.21 1.70 -4.40
CA ASP A 58 2.73 1.29 -5.71
C ASP A 58 3.33 2.20 -6.78
N GLY A 59 4.10 1.61 -7.71
CA GLY A 59 4.98 2.38 -8.59
C GLY A 59 4.29 3.04 -9.78
N ASP A 60 3.14 2.54 -10.22
CA ASP A 60 2.34 3.12 -11.31
C ASP A 60 1.10 3.87 -10.81
N GLY A 61 0.82 3.78 -9.48
CA GLY A 61 -0.21 4.57 -8.82
C GLY A 61 -1.63 4.16 -9.15
N ASN A 62 -1.83 2.90 -9.48
CA ASN A 62 -3.14 2.38 -9.82
C ASN A 62 -3.84 1.65 -8.66
N PHE A 63 -3.24 1.63 -7.45
CA PHE A 63 -3.87 1.04 -6.27
C PHE A 63 -5.08 1.84 -5.80
N GLY A 64 -6.16 1.14 -5.53
CA GLY A 64 -7.45 1.69 -5.09
C GLY A 64 -8.56 1.47 -6.11
N LEU A 65 -9.81 1.51 -5.67
CA LEU A 65 -11.00 1.33 -6.50
C LEU A 65 -11.89 2.56 -6.45
N GLU A 66 -12.46 2.94 -7.59
CA GLU A 66 -13.51 3.95 -7.63
C GLU A 66 -14.86 3.38 -7.18
N GLN A 67 -15.79 4.25 -6.77
CA GLN A 67 -17.14 3.83 -6.43
C GLN A 67 -17.86 3.18 -7.62
N SER A 68 -17.52 3.60 -8.84
CA SER A 68 -18.05 3.11 -10.10
C SER A 68 -17.48 1.78 -10.57
N ASP A 69 -16.37 1.31 -9.96
CA ASP A 69 -15.76 0.02 -10.32
C ASP A 69 -16.67 -1.13 -9.85
N SER A 70 -17.54 -1.56 -10.76
CA SER A 70 -18.54 -2.60 -10.54
C SER A 70 -18.88 -3.40 -11.80
N LEU A 71 -18.15 -3.15 -12.90
CA LEU A 71 -18.36 -3.78 -14.20
C LEU A 71 -17.13 -4.56 -14.64
N GLY A 72 -17.28 -5.49 -15.57
CA GLY A 72 -16.20 -6.32 -16.08
C GLY A 72 -15.63 -7.20 -14.98
N ILE A 73 -14.32 -7.18 -14.82
CA ILE A 73 -13.61 -7.98 -13.80
C ILE A 73 -14.04 -7.60 -12.37
N PHE A 74 -14.42 -6.34 -12.13
CA PHE A 74 -14.88 -5.86 -10.81
C PHE A 74 -16.35 -6.21 -10.51
N SER A 75 -17.06 -6.87 -11.43
CA SER A 75 -18.38 -7.45 -11.14
C SER A 75 -18.31 -8.76 -10.38
N GLU A 76 -17.14 -9.41 -10.35
CA GLU A 76 -16.88 -10.57 -9.52
C GLU A 76 -16.75 -10.11 -8.07
N CYS A 77 -17.45 -10.78 -7.16
CA CYS A 77 -17.50 -10.38 -5.75
C CYS A 77 -16.09 -10.19 -5.14
N ILE A 78 -15.19 -11.12 -5.39
CA ILE A 78 -13.83 -11.03 -4.84
C ILE A 78 -13.08 -9.79 -5.32
N ASN A 79 -13.28 -9.37 -6.57
CA ASN A 79 -12.61 -8.21 -7.13
C ASN A 79 -13.28 -6.87 -6.76
N ALA A 80 -14.38 -6.91 -6.01
CA ALA A 80 -15.00 -5.73 -5.42
C ALA A 80 -14.19 -5.19 -4.23
N TYR A 81 -13.25 -5.97 -3.74
CA TYR A 81 -12.34 -5.63 -2.65
C TYR A 81 -10.91 -5.51 -3.19
N ASN A 82 -10.06 -4.78 -2.49
CA ASN A 82 -8.67 -4.60 -2.86
C ASN A 82 -7.69 -4.56 -1.67
N LEU A 83 -8.20 -4.82 -0.46
CA LEU A 83 -7.41 -5.15 0.71
C LEU A 83 -8.06 -6.35 1.40
N TYR A 84 -7.26 -7.38 1.64
CA TYR A 84 -7.65 -8.64 2.24
C TYR A 84 -6.83 -8.85 3.50
N ALA A 85 -7.49 -9.00 4.65
CA ALA A 85 -6.86 -9.35 5.92
C ALA A 85 -7.43 -10.71 6.37
N GLU A 86 -6.75 -11.78 5.95
CA GLU A 86 -7.14 -13.15 6.25
C GLU A 86 -6.86 -13.46 7.73
N TYR A 87 -7.84 -13.99 8.43
CA TYR A 87 -7.79 -14.27 9.86
C TYR A 87 -7.47 -15.73 10.15
N TYR A 88 -6.51 -15.98 11.01
CA TYR A 88 -6.08 -17.31 11.40
C TYR A 88 -6.09 -17.45 12.91
N GLU A 89 -6.49 -18.61 13.41
CA GLU A 89 -6.39 -18.99 14.83
C GLU A 89 -5.35 -20.09 15.02
N LEU A 90 -4.64 -20.04 16.15
CA LEU A 90 -3.72 -21.10 16.56
C LEU A 90 -4.51 -22.21 17.28
N GLN A 91 -4.91 -23.23 16.53
CA GLN A 91 -5.70 -24.36 17.02
C GLN A 91 -4.81 -25.59 17.20
N ASN A 92 -4.66 -26.06 18.45
CA ASN A 92 -3.86 -27.25 18.77
C ASN A 92 -2.44 -27.23 18.17
N GLY A 93 -1.81 -26.04 18.19
CA GLY A 93 -0.46 -25.84 17.67
C GLY A 93 -0.35 -25.64 16.15
N ASN A 94 -1.48 -25.58 15.44
CA ASN A 94 -1.52 -25.32 14.00
C ASN A 94 -2.30 -24.04 13.69
N TRP A 95 -1.84 -23.26 12.72
CA TRP A 95 -2.59 -22.10 12.21
C TRP A 95 -3.70 -22.57 11.29
N VAL A 96 -4.94 -22.29 11.66
CA VAL A 96 -6.16 -22.63 10.91
C VAL A 96 -6.76 -21.32 10.37
N HIS A 97 -6.95 -21.27 9.05
CA HIS A 97 -7.64 -20.14 8.41
C HIS A 97 -9.13 -20.21 8.75
N ILE A 98 -9.62 -19.18 9.42
CA ILE A 98 -11.04 -18.99 9.66
C ILE A 98 -11.58 -18.23 8.45
N LYS A 99 -12.26 -18.96 7.59
CA LYS A 99 -12.82 -18.39 6.36
C LYS A 99 -13.95 -17.44 6.71
N ILE A 100 -13.71 -16.17 6.45
CA ILE A 100 -14.70 -15.11 6.50
C ILE A 100 -14.70 -14.53 5.09
N ASP A 101 -15.39 -15.18 4.17
CA ASP A 101 -15.44 -14.78 2.77
C ASP A 101 -16.80 -14.14 2.49
N PRO A 102 -16.85 -12.82 2.30
CA PRO A 102 -18.11 -12.13 2.01
C PRO A 102 -18.72 -12.55 0.68
N CYS A 103 -18.00 -13.30 -0.13
CA CYS A 103 -18.46 -13.80 -1.43
C CYS A 103 -19.10 -15.18 -1.36
N ASP A 104 -18.76 -15.96 -0.35
CA ASP A 104 -19.31 -17.32 -0.14
C ASP A 104 -20.58 -17.34 0.72
N ASP A 105 -20.83 -16.26 1.47
CA ASP A 105 -22.01 -16.15 2.33
C ASP A 105 -23.07 -15.26 1.68
N PRO A 106 -24.28 -15.81 1.34
CA PRO A 106 -25.38 -15.04 0.80
C PRO A 106 -25.97 -14.00 1.79
N VAL A 107 -25.63 -14.11 3.07
CA VAL A 107 -25.95 -13.13 4.12
C VAL A 107 -24.63 -12.81 4.85
N PRO A 108 -23.80 -11.92 4.32
CA PRO A 108 -22.54 -11.56 4.97
C PRO A 108 -22.82 -11.12 6.40
N ASP A 109 -22.12 -11.71 7.38
CA ASP A 109 -22.14 -11.20 8.73
C ASP A 109 -21.57 -9.77 8.70
N PRO A 110 -22.39 -8.72 8.95
CA PRO A 110 -21.95 -7.35 8.86
C PRO A 110 -20.83 -7.02 9.85
N ASP A 111 -20.60 -7.90 10.84
CA ASP A 111 -19.67 -7.64 11.92
C ASP A 111 -18.25 -8.14 11.62
N VAL A 112 -18.00 -8.91 10.56
CA VAL A 112 -16.67 -9.49 10.29
C VAL A 112 -16.26 -9.52 8.80
N PRO A 113 -16.37 -8.46 8.00
CA PRO A 113 -15.68 -8.41 6.73
C PRO A 113 -14.27 -7.84 6.95
N TYR A 114 -13.25 -8.69 6.93
CA TYR A 114 -11.85 -8.23 6.90
C TYR A 114 -11.36 -7.99 5.45
N TYR A 115 -12.30 -7.84 4.51
CA TYR A 115 -12.06 -7.42 3.14
C TYR A 115 -12.57 -6.00 2.95
N TYR A 116 -11.72 -5.15 2.37
CA TYR A 116 -12.01 -3.72 2.28
C TYR A 116 -11.89 -3.23 0.85
N LYS A 117 -12.81 -2.34 0.47
CA LYS A 117 -12.70 -1.54 -0.74
C LYS A 117 -12.01 -0.23 -0.38
N ILE A 118 -10.70 -0.15 -0.65
CA ILE A 118 -9.93 1.06 -0.43
C ILE A 118 -10.13 1.99 -1.62
N PRO A 119 -10.53 3.25 -1.38
CA PRO A 119 -10.75 4.21 -2.45
C PRO A 119 -9.46 4.55 -3.20
N TRP A 120 -9.57 4.76 -4.51
CA TRP A 120 -8.44 5.19 -5.32
C TRP A 120 -8.08 6.65 -5.05
N ALA A 121 -6.95 6.88 -4.41
CA ALA A 121 -6.33 8.19 -4.28
C ALA A 121 -5.50 8.49 -5.53
N LYS A 122 -6.16 8.85 -6.63
CA LYS A 122 -5.53 9.06 -7.93
C LYS A 122 -4.37 10.06 -7.84
N PRO A 123 -3.13 9.64 -8.20
CA PRO A 123 -1.98 10.54 -8.22
C PRO A 123 -2.20 11.70 -9.17
N THR A 124 -1.69 12.87 -8.80
CA THR A 124 -1.75 14.10 -9.61
C THR A 124 -0.36 14.54 -10.01
N GLY A 125 -0.19 14.96 -11.26
CA GLY A 125 1.08 15.46 -11.78
C GLY A 125 1.88 14.42 -12.55
N GLN A 126 3.21 14.59 -12.62
CA GLN A 126 4.10 13.72 -13.41
C GLN A 126 4.54 12.47 -12.65
N ASN A 127 4.49 12.50 -11.32
CA ASN A 127 4.81 11.35 -10.49
C ASN A 127 3.51 10.58 -10.19
N GLN A 128 3.43 9.36 -10.67
CA GLN A 128 2.26 8.48 -10.47
C GLN A 128 2.44 7.51 -9.31
N ILE A 129 3.58 7.53 -8.63
CA ILE A 129 3.83 6.66 -7.49
C ILE A 129 2.82 6.96 -6.38
N GLN A 130 2.21 5.90 -5.84
CA GLN A 130 1.49 5.94 -4.57
C GLN A 130 2.40 5.38 -3.48
N ASP A 131 2.45 6.09 -2.37
CA ASP A 131 3.21 5.77 -1.17
C ASP A 131 2.40 6.31 0.01
N GLY A 132 2.09 5.48 0.98
CA GLY A 132 1.28 5.92 2.07
C GLY A 132 0.91 4.86 3.10
N VAL A 133 -0.06 5.20 3.92
CA VAL A 133 -0.60 4.34 4.98
C VAL A 133 -2.11 4.23 4.80
N ILE A 134 -2.60 2.99 4.74
CA ILE A 134 -4.02 2.67 4.76
C ILE A 134 -4.39 2.41 6.21
N GLU A 135 -5.36 3.16 6.73
CA GLU A 135 -5.94 2.92 8.05
C GLU A 135 -7.25 2.16 7.90
N ILE A 136 -7.35 0.98 8.51
CA ILE A 136 -8.56 0.17 8.55
C ILE A 136 -8.99 -0.12 9.98
N ALA A 137 -10.28 0.01 10.22
CA ALA A 137 -10.88 -0.37 11.49
C ALA A 137 -11.31 -1.85 11.42
N LEU A 138 -10.82 -2.63 12.36
CA LEU A 138 -11.22 -4.02 12.57
C LEU A 138 -12.27 -4.03 13.70
N THR A 139 -13.54 -4.04 13.31
CA THR A 139 -14.63 -4.16 14.26
C THR A 139 -14.74 -5.61 14.74
N SER A 140 -14.87 -5.81 16.05
CA SER A 140 -15.02 -7.15 16.64
C SER A 140 -13.92 -8.14 16.24
N TRP A 141 -12.65 -7.69 16.20
CA TRP A 141 -11.53 -8.54 15.78
C TRP A 141 -11.26 -9.74 16.71
N LYS A 142 -11.76 -9.66 17.95
CA LYS A 142 -11.73 -10.76 18.92
C LYS A 142 -12.93 -11.67 18.73
N ILE A 143 -12.90 -12.45 17.65
CA ILE A 143 -13.96 -13.43 17.35
C ILE A 143 -14.07 -14.40 18.49
N GLU A 144 -15.30 -14.65 18.94
CA GLU A 144 -15.57 -15.60 20.02
C GLU A 144 -15.26 -17.04 19.54
N SER A 145 -14.30 -17.65 20.19
CA SER A 145 -13.89 -19.04 19.96
C SER A 145 -13.11 -19.54 21.17
N ASP A 146 -12.85 -20.85 21.23
CA ASP A 146 -12.04 -21.50 22.28
C ASP A 146 -10.54 -21.18 22.17
N PHE A 147 -10.11 -20.47 21.09
CA PHE A 147 -8.70 -20.16 20.81
C PHE A 147 -8.45 -18.66 20.94
N ASP A 148 -7.45 -18.31 21.71
CA ASP A 148 -7.12 -16.91 22.08
C ASP A 148 -5.99 -16.29 21.24
N THR A 149 -5.24 -17.12 20.52
CA THR A 149 -4.07 -16.69 19.77
C THR A 149 -4.38 -16.64 18.28
N VAL A 150 -4.19 -15.49 17.68
CA VAL A 150 -4.57 -15.21 16.29
C VAL A 150 -3.47 -14.53 15.50
N LYS A 151 -3.58 -14.54 14.18
CA LYS A 151 -2.79 -13.71 13.28
C LYS A 151 -3.60 -13.27 12.07
N PHE A 152 -3.13 -12.23 11.41
CA PHE A 152 -3.63 -11.82 10.10
C PHE A 152 -2.54 -12.01 9.03
N ILE A 153 -2.96 -12.41 7.83
CA ILE A 153 -2.16 -12.32 6.61
C ILE A 153 -2.83 -11.30 5.71
N VAL A 154 -2.10 -10.21 5.42
CA VAL A 154 -2.64 -9.07 4.70
C VAL A 154 -2.06 -9.00 3.30
N ARG A 155 -2.91 -8.74 2.30
CA ARG A 155 -2.56 -8.48 0.92
C ARG A 155 -3.34 -7.28 0.41
N ILE A 156 -2.77 -6.54 -0.53
CA ILE A 156 -3.47 -5.54 -1.33
C ILE A 156 -3.40 -5.93 -2.81
N VAL A 157 -4.40 -5.51 -3.58
CA VAL A 157 -4.52 -5.79 -5.01
C VAL A 157 -4.82 -4.49 -5.73
N ASP A 158 -4.10 -4.21 -6.82
CA ASP A 158 -4.28 -3.03 -7.64
C ASP A 158 -5.40 -3.19 -8.69
N ARG A 159 -5.59 -2.18 -9.53
CA ARG A 159 -6.62 -2.18 -10.60
C ARG A 159 -6.30 -3.14 -11.75
N ASP A 160 -5.04 -3.54 -11.91
CA ASP A 160 -4.60 -4.53 -12.90
C ASP A 160 -4.62 -5.95 -12.33
N ILE A 161 -5.23 -6.11 -11.12
CA ILE A 161 -5.35 -7.39 -10.39
C ILE A 161 -3.97 -7.97 -10.05
N GLN A 162 -2.96 -7.11 -9.85
CA GLN A 162 -1.67 -7.52 -9.36
C GLN A 162 -1.68 -7.51 -7.83
N SER A 163 -1.30 -8.64 -7.22
CA SER A 163 -1.28 -8.80 -5.77
C SER A 163 0.08 -8.42 -5.20
N SER A 164 0.08 -7.70 -4.08
CA SER A 164 1.27 -7.45 -3.30
C SER A 164 1.87 -8.74 -2.70
N ASN A 165 3.03 -8.61 -2.06
CA ASN A 165 3.49 -9.58 -1.09
C ASN A 165 2.44 -9.78 0.01
N ALA A 166 2.38 -10.99 0.57
CA ALA A 166 1.65 -11.25 1.79
C ALA A 166 2.46 -10.75 3.00
N PHE A 167 1.81 -10.03 3.91
CA PHE A 167 2.44 -9.54 5.13
C PHE A 167 1.72 -10.14 6.33
N GLU A 168 2.48 -10.84 7.19
CA GLU A 168 1.93 -11.49 8.38
C GLU A 168 2.07 -10.57 9.60
N ILE A 169 1.00 -10.46 10.38
CA ILE A 169 1.02 -9.80 11.69
C ILE A 169 0.45 -10.72 12.76
N GLY A 170 1.21 -10.93 13.81
CA GLY A 170 0.91 -11.81 14.92
C GLY A 170 2.18 -12.53 15.40
N PRO A 171 2.06 -13.44 16.41
CA PRO A 171 0.79 -13.76 17.10
C PRO A 171 0.24 -12.61 17.93
N LEU A 172 -1.08 -12.48 17.93
CA LEU A 172 -1.85 -11.54 18.76
C LEU A 172 -2.69 -12.34 19.73
N VAL A 173 -2.94 -11.80 20.92
CA VAL A 173 -3.80 -12.44 21.94
C VAL A 173 -5.12 -11.66 22.07
N LYS A 174 -6.25 -12.36 21.96
CA LYS A 174 -7.61 -11.80 22.09
C LYS A 174 -7.94 -11.31 23.49
#